data_5ccdb8b5babbb4ac3971ea637b071168
#
_entry.id   5ccdb8b5babbb4ac3971ea637b071168
#
_cell.length_a   1.000
_cell.length_b   1.000
_cell.length_c   1.000
_cell.angle_alpha   90.00
_cell.angle_beta   90.00
_cell.angle_gamma   90.00
#
_symmetry.space_group_name_H-M   'P 1'
#
loop_
_entity.id
_entity.type
_entity.pdbx_description
1 polymer ?
#
loop_
_entity_poly.entity_id
_entity_poly.type
_entity_poly.pdbx_seq_one_letter_code
_entity_poly.pdbx_strand_id
1 'polypeptide(L)'
;MFYFYSEGKKLRLPIKQIIYAEILNHDLYITTNGWGTVHSRMTLAAFLEKMPDNFIRIHHSYVINTDYLMGVGYRECTVAGNVVLPVARGMQKTVEKYFM
;
A
#
# COMPACT_ATOMS: atom_id res chain seq x y z
N MET A 1 -14.50 -4.00 3.21
CA MET A 1 -13.66 -5.21 3.34
C MET A 1 -12.97 -5.53 2.04
N PHE A 2 -11.73 -5.95 2.14
CA PHE A 2 -10.95 -6.44 1.02
C PHE A 2 -10.89 -7.95 1.11
N TYR A 3 -11.36 -8.65 0.07
CA TYR A 3 -11.40 -10.11 0.00
C TYR A 3 -10.30 -10.60 -0.94
N PHE A 4 -9.58 -11.64 -0.53
CA PHE A 4 -8.46 -12.16 -1.32
C PHE A 4 -8.17 -13.61 -0.96
N TYR A 5 -7.36 -14.27 -1.80
CA TYR A 5 -6.92 -15.63 -1.54
C TYR A 5 -5.47 -15.62 -1.07
N SER A 6 -5.18 -16.41 -0.05
CA SER A 6 -3.82 -16.62 0.45
C SER A 6 -3.70 -18.06 0.91
N GLU A 7 -2.72 -18.76 0.35
CA GLU A 7 -2.42 -20.15 0.72
C GLU A 7 -3.66 -21.05 0.69
N GLY A 8 -4.45 -20.91 -0.37
CA GLY A 8 -5.63 -21.74 -0.58
C GLY A 8 -6.84 -21.35 0.25
N LYS A 9 -6.77 -20.29 1.02
CA LYS A 9 -7.88 -19.80 1.84
C LYS A 9 -8.38 -18.47 1.32
N LYS A 10 -9.70 -18.29 1.41
CA LYS A 10 -10.28 -16.99 1.13
C LYS A 10 -10.30 -16.18 2.43
N LEU A 11 -9.66 -15.02 2.41
CA LEU A 11 -9.52 -14.17 3.58
C LEU A 11 -10.16 -12.81 3.33
N ARG A 12 -10.33 -12.05 4.40
CA ARG A 12 -10.79 -10.67 4.30
C ARG A 12 -10.06 -9.79 5.31
N LEU A 13 -9.87 -8.53 4.93
CA LEU A 13 -9.26 -7.51 5.78
C LEU A 13 -10.10 -6.25 5.75
N PRO A 14 -10.22 -5.55 6.89
CA PRO A 14 -10.79 -4.20 6.86
C PRO A 14 -9.86 -3.30 6.06
N ILE A 15 -10.37 -2.64 5.04
CA ILE A 15 -9.56 -1.78 4.17
C ILE A 15 -8.85 -0.69 4.98
N LYS A 16 -9.52 -0.15 6.00
CA LYS A 16 -8.96 0.91 6.84
C LYS A 16 -7.72 0.48 7.63
N GLN A 17 -7.51 -0.82 7.76
CA GLN A 17 -6.35 -1.35 8.47
C GLN A 17 -5.15 -1.58 7.56
N ILE A 18 -5.31 -1.41 6.26
CA ILE A 18 -4.21 -1.62 5.31
C ILE A 18 -3.35 -0.35 5.28
N ILE A 19 -2.05 -0.50 5.56
CA ILE A 19 -1.09 0.60 5.57
C ILE A 19 -0.48 0.78 4.18
N TYR A 20 0.07 -0.30 3.63
CA TYR A 20 0.64 -0.27 2.29
C TYR A 20 0.74 -1.69 1.72
N ALA A 21 0.99 -1.76 0.42
CA ALA A 21 1.20 -3.04 -0.27
C ALA A 21 2.44 -2.95 -1.15
N GLU A 22 3.17 -4.05 -1.20
CA GLU A 22 4.39 -4.17 -1.99
C GLU A 22 4.29 -5.39 -2.89
N ILE A 23 4.69 -5.25 -4.15
CA ILE A 23 4.80 -6.39 -5.06
C ILE A 23 6.26 -6.86 -5.09
N LEU A 24 6.48 -8.15 -4.90
CA LEU A 24 7.81 -8.74 -4.89
C LEU A 24 7.71 -10.15 -5.47
N ASN A 25 8.42 -10.39 -6.58
CA ASN A 25 8.44 -11.72 -7.23
C ASN A 25 7.04 -12.28 -7.49
N HIS A 26 6.14 -11.45 -8.03
CA HIS A 26 4.76 -11.82 -8.37
C HIS A 26 3.84 -12.05 -7.17
N ASP A 27 4.33 -11.83 -5.96
CA ASP A 27 3.51 -11.90 -4.75
C ASP A 27 3.27 -10.51 -4.19
N LEU A 28 2.04 -10.26 -3.80
CA LEU A 28 1.65 -9.02 -3.17
C LEU A 28 1.71 -9.20 -1.65
N TYR A 29 2.45 -8.34 -0.98
CA TYR A 29 2.55 -8.33 0.48
C TYR A 29 1.82 -7.11 1.00
N ILE A 30 0.82 -7.33 1.85
CA ILE A 30 -0.04 -6.28 2.39
C ILE A 30 0.28 -6.13 3.87
N THR A 31 0.81 -4.96 4.24
CA THR A 31 1.15 -4.65 5.63
C THR A 31 -0.02 -3.91 6.26
N THR A 32 -0.45 -4.38 7.42
CA THR A 32 -1.64 -3.88 8.08
C THR A 32 -1.33 -3.35 9.47
N ASN A 33 -2.26 -2.56 9.99
CA ASN A 33 -2.21 -2.09 11.37
C ASN A 33 -2.98 -3.09 12.23
N GLY A 34 -2.24 -3.94 12.95
CA GLY A 34 -2.81 -4.87 13.90
C GLY A 34 -3.14 -6.25 13.35
N TRP A 35 -3.01 -6.49 12.05
CA TRP A 35 -3.31 -7.79 11.44
C TRP A 35 -2.07 -8.48 10.86
N GLY A 36 -0.89 -7.87 11.08
CA GLY A 36 0.36 -8.37 10.53
C GLY A 36 0.47 -8.13 9.03
N THR A 37 1.33 -8.90 8.38
CA THR A 37 1.53 -8.84 6.93
C THR A 37 0.94 -10.10 6.32
N VAL A 38 0.09 -9.93 5.32
CA VAL A 38 -0.52 -11.04 4.58
C VAL A 38 -0.05 -10.98 3.14
N HIS A 39 -0.13 -12.09 2.42
CA HIS A 39 0.27 -12.10 1.02
C HIS A 39 -0.76 -12.79 0.14
N SER A 40 -0.75 -12.43 -1.14
CA SER A 40 -1.65 -12.98 -2.12
C SER A 40 -0.99 -12.89 -3.50
N ARG A 41 -1.36 -13.78 -4.42
CA ARG A 41 -0.90 -13.70 -5.80
C ARG A 41 -1.84 -12.77 -6.56
N MET A 42 -1.47 -11.51 -6.60
CA MET A 42 -2.27 -10.47 -7.21
C MET A 42 -1.33 -9.37 -7.68
N THR A 43 -1.65 -8.72 -8.80
CA THR A 43 -0.85 -7.59 -9.24
C THR A 43 -1.18 -6.36 -8.40
N LEU A 44 -0.23 -5.42 -8.36
CA LEU A 44 -0.44 -4.15 -7.67
C LEU A 44 -1.60 -3.37 -8.30
N ALA A 45 -1.72 -3.42 -9.63
CA ALA A 45 -2.82 -2.76 -10.35
C ALA A 45 -4.17 -3.34 -9.97
N ALA A 46 -4.28 -4.68 -9.91
CA ALA A 46 -5.53 -5.33 -9.51
C ALA A 46 -5.90 -4.99 -8.07
N PHE A 47 -4.91 -4.92 -7.19
CA PHE A 47 -5.13 -4.52 -5.81
C PHE A 47 -5.66 -3.08 -5.74
N LEU A 48 -5.00 -2.16 -6.45
CA LEU A 48 -5.39 -0.75 -6.43
C LEU A 48 -6.81 -0.53 -6.93
N GLU A 49 -7.25 -1.29 -7.93
CA GLU A 49 -8.62 -1.20 -8.43
C GLU A 49 -9.67 -1.51 -7.37
N LYS A 50 -9.31 -2.30 -6.38
CA LYS A 50 -10.22 -2.69 -5.30
C LYS A 50 -10.18 -1.75 -4.11
N MET A 51 -9.29 -0.75 -4.14
CA MET A 51 -9.10 0.18 -3.03
C MET A 51 -9.82 1.51 -3.29
N PRO A 52 -10.20 2.22 -2.22
CA PRO A 52 -10.78 3.56 -2.38
C PRO A 52 -9.73 4.56 -2.87
N ASP A 53 -10.18 5.76 -3.23
CA ASP A 53 -9.36 6.77 -3.90
C ASP A 53 -8.18 7.29 -3.09
N ASN A 54 -8.20 7.10 -1.78
CA ASN A 54 -7.08 7.53 -0.93
C ASN A 54 -5.89 6.59 -0.97
N PHE A 55 -6.00 5.47 -1.67
CA PHE A 55 -4.85 4.61 -1.95
C PHE A 55 -4.21 5.08 -3.25
N ILE A 56 -2.89 5.27 -3.23
CA ILE A 56 -2.16 5.73 -4.42
C ILE A 56 -0.93 4.87 -4.66
N ARG A 57 -0.60 4.72 -5.94
CA ARG A 57 0.61 3.99 -6.34
C ARG A 57 1.77 4.98 -6.39
N ILE A 58 2.69 4.88 -5.46
CA ILE A 58 3.79 5.83 -5.30
C ILE A 58 5.07 5.39 -6.03
N HIS A 59 5.10 4.14 -6.48
CA HIS A 59 6.29 3.53 -7.06
C HIS A 59 5.82 2.29 -7.83
N HIS A 60 6.63 1.78 -8.76
CA HIS A 60 6.21 0.58 -9.50
C HIS A 60 6.00 -0.62 -8.58
N SER A 61 6.58 -0.60 -7.38
CA SER A 61 6.47 -1.70 -6.42
C SER A 61 5.59 -1.41 -5.22
N TYR A 62 5.06 -0.19 -5.05
CA TYR A 62 4.37 0.20 -3.81
C TYR A 62 3.09 0.98 -4.03
N VAL A 63 2.06 0.59 -3.28
CA VAL A 63 0.81 1.34 -3.12
C VAL A 63 0.68 1.66 -1.63
N ILE A 64 0.31 2.89 -1.28
CA ILE A 64 0.10 3.27 0.11
C ILE A 64 -1.35 3.70 0.35
N ASN A 65 -1.78 3.54 1.59
CA ASN A 65 -3.00 4.16 2.11
C ASN A 65 -2.57 5.53 2.67
N THR A 66 -3.03 6.61 2.06
CA THR A 66 -2.61 7.95 2.46
C THR A 66 -3.06 8.34 3.86
N ASP A 67 -4.03 7.64 4.44
CA ASP A 67 -4.43 7.87 5.84
C ASP A 67 -3.30 7.53 6.82
N TYR A 68 -2.34 6.74 6.40
CA TYR A 68 -1.19 6.36 7.22
C TYR A 68 0.09 7.11 6.83
N LEU A 69 -0.02 8.11 5.95
CA LEU A 69 1.14 8.89 5.53
C LEU A 69 1.58 9.82 6.66
N MET A 70 2.80 9.62 7.14
CA MET A 70 3.34 10.35 8.30
C MET A 70 4.36 11.40 7.92
N GLY A 71 5.01 11.25 6.78
CA GLY A 71 6.03 12.19 6.35
C GLY A 71 6.35 12.06 4.88
N VAL A 72 6.85 13.14 4.28
CA VAL A 72 7.26 13.16 2.87
C VAL A 72 8.62 13.81 2.78
N GLY A 73 9.58 13.12 2.18
CA GLY A 73 10.90 13.63 1.91
C GLY A 73 11.18 13.64 0.42
N TYR A 74 12.42 13.91 0.04
CA TYR A 74 12.80 13.88 -1.36
C TYR A 74 12.81 12.43 -1.85
N ARG A 75 11.90 12.10 -2.77
CA ARG A 75 11.78 10.79 -3.39
C ARG A 75 11.57 9.65 -2.37
N GLU A 76 10.97 9.98 -1.25
CA GLU A 76 10.62 9.01 -0.24
C GLU A 76 9.44 9.50 0.60
N CYS A 77 8.74 8.58 1.24
CA CYS A 77 7.71 8.92 2.21
C CYS A 77 7.80 7.95 3.38
N THR A 78 7.23 8.37 4.51
CA THR A 78 7.17 7.54 5.71
C THR A 78 5.72 7.25 6.02
N VAL A 79 5.41 5.98 6.25
CA VAL A 79 4.06 5.56 6.65
C VAL A 79 4.10 5.06 8.09
N ALA A 80 2.94 4.80 8.66
CA ALA A 80 2.80 4.32 10.04
C ALA A 80 3.72 3.12 10.29
N GLY A 81 4.29 3.05 11.50
CA GLY A 81 5.30 2.05 11.83
C GLY A 81 6.71 2.52 11.49
N ASN A 82 6.84 3.79 11.08
CA ASN A 82 8.13 4.40 10.76
C ASN A 82 8.81 3.74 9.56
N VAL A 83 8.01 3.25 8.62
CA VAL A 83 8.51 2.59 7.41
C VAL A 83 8.73 3.62 6.33
N VAL A 84 9.95 3.67 5.77
CA VAL A 84 10.31 4.59 4.70
C VAL A 84 10.21 3.85 3.36
N LEU A 85 9.45 4.41 2.44
CA LEU A 85 9.20 3.82 1.12
C LEU A 85 9.66 4.77 0.01
N PRO A 86 10.18 4.22 -1.11
CA PRO A 86 10.60 5.07 -2.22
C PRO A 86 9.41 5.65 -2.97
N VAL A 87 9.57 6.87 -3.46
CA VAL A 87 8.55 7.54 -4.28
C VAL A 87 9.14 7.78 -5.65
N ALA A 88 8.46 7.32 -6.69
CA ALA A 88 8.89 7.54 -8.06
C ALA A 88 8.86 9.03 -8.39
N ARG A 89 9.77 9.48 -9.25
CA ARG A 89 9.90 10.90 -9.62
C ARG A 89 8.56 11.51 -10.01
N GLY A 90 7.79 10.83 -10.83
CA GLY A 90 6.51 11.35 -11.31
C GLY A 90 5.42 11.41 -10.26
N MET A 91 5.63 10.83 -9.08
CA MET A 91 4.63 10.78 -8.03
C MET A 91 4.92 11.71 -6.86
N GLN A 92 6.06 12.41 -6.87
CA GLN A 92 6.47 13.26 -5.74
C GLN A 92 5.39 14.30 -5.39
N LYS A 93 4.91 15.02 -6.39
CA LYS A 93 3.92 16.08 -6.16
C LYS A 93 2.58 15.52 -5.69
N THR A 94 2.20 14.37 -6.21
CA THR A 94 0.96 13.71 -5.81
C THR A 94 1.01 13.32 -4.33
N VAL A 95 2.13 12.72 -3.90
CA VAL A 95 2.30 12.33 -2.50
C VAL A 95 2.27 13.55 -1.59
N GLU A 96 2.97 14.63 -1.97
CA GLU A 96 2.97 15.88 -1.19
C GLU A 96 1.56 16.44 -1.04
N LYS A 97 0.76 16.36 -2.11
CA LYS A 97 -0.61 16.86 -2.11
C LYS A 97 -1.48 16.11 -1.10
N TYR A 98 -1.33 14.80 -1.00
CA TYR A 98 -2.09 13.99 -0.05
C TYR A 98 -1.63 14.19 1.40
N PHE A 99 -0.41 14.66 1.58
CA PHE A 99 0.16 14.87 2.91
C PHE A 99 -0.35 16.16 3.55
N MET A 100 -0.68 17.14 2.72
CA MET A 100 -1.05 18.49 3.21
C MET A 100 -2.58 18.62 3.44
#